data_e2711a68c134646a6e20da69cedd4073
#
_entry.id   e2711a68c134646a6e20da69cedd4073
#
_cell.length_a   1.000
_cell.length_b   1.000
_cell.length_c   1.000
_cell.angle_alpha   90.00
_cell.angle_beta   90.00
_cell.angle_gamma   90.00
#
_symmetry.space_group_name_H-M   'P 1'
#
loop_
_entity.id
_entity.type
_entity.pdbx_description
1 polymer ?
#
loop_
_entity_poly.entity_id
_entity_poly.type
_entity_poly.pdbx_seq_one_letter_code
_entity_poly.pdbx_strand_id
1 'polypeptide(L)'
;MNVLRFSDLCAQGKAKGKKVFIRADLNVPQDESGAITEDTRIRASVPAIQMALDNGAAVMVTSHLGRPTEGELTPADSLAPVAQRLGELLGRKVPLVQNWVDGVNVQPGQVVLLENCRVNNGEKKNDESLSRKMAALCDIYVNDAFGTAHRAEATTYGIAQFAPIASAGPLLAAEIDALNQALASPKRPLVAIVGGSKVSTKLTILQSLADKVDQLIVGGGIANTFMLAAGLPIGKSLAEPDLVDQARAVMAALKARGAEVPIPTDVVTAKEFKPDAAAQVKAAQNVALDDLILDIGPDTAARLAAQLKKAGTIVWNGPVGVFELAPFENGTKTIAKAIAASPAFSIAGGGDTLAAIAKYGIDKDVGYISTGGGAFLEVLEGKTLPAFEILQKRAAG
;
A
#
# COMPACT_ATOMS: atom_id res chain seq x y z
N MET A 1 4.85 -17.26 2.04
CA MET A 1 3.39 -17.26 2.30
C MET A 1 2.71 -18.12 1.27
N ASN A 2 2.07 -19.21 1.68
CA ASN A 2 1.46 -20.17 0.77
C ASN A 2 -0.05 -19.92 0.69
N VAL A 3 -0.54 -19.50 -0.47
CA VAL A 3 -1.96 -19.29 -0.77
C VAL A 3 -2.31 -19.95 -2.10
N LEU A 4 -3.57 -20.36 -2.27
CA LEU A 4 -4.05 -20.77 -3.59
C LEU A 4 -4.12 -19.54 -4.50
N ARG A 5 -3.67 -19.69 -5.74
CA ARG A 5 -3.70 -18.62 -6.73
C ARG A 5 -4.79 -18.90 -7.75
N PHE A 6 -5.61 -17.91 -8.01
CA PHE A 6 -6.68 -18.05 -9.00
C PHE A 6 -6.13 -18.38 -10.39
N SER A 7 -4.98 -17.81 -10.76
CA SER A 7 -4.31 -18.13 -12.04
C SER A 7 -3.98 -19.61 -12.17
N ASP A 8 -3.56 -20.26 -11.09
CA ASP A 8 -3.26 -21.70 -11.08
C ASP A 8 -4.54 -22.53 -11.22
N LEU A 9 -5.61 -22.11 -10.54
CA LEU A 9 -6.92 -22.76 -10.68
C LEU A 9 -7.45 -22.69 -12.11
N CYS A 10 -7.26 -21.55 -12.77
CA CYS A 10 -7.60 -21.37 -14.19
C CYS A 10 -6.76 -22.27 -15.09
N ALA A 11 -5.44 -22.31 -14.88
CA ALA A 11 -4.55 -23.17 -15.65
C ALA A 11 -4.87 -24.65 -15.52
N GLN A 12 -5.43 -25.06 -14.37
CA GLN A 12 -5.86 -26.43 -14.10
C GLN A 12 -7.28 -26.73 -14.62
N GLY A 13 -7.94 -25.77 -15.26
CA GLY A 13 -9.29 -25.92 -15.78
C GLY A 13 -10.38 -25.90 -14.70
N LYS A 14 -10.06 -25.52 -13.47
CA LYS A 14 -10.98 -25.57 -12.33
C LYS A 14 -12.00 -24.44 -12.28
N ALA A 15 -11.82 -23.40 -13.09
CA ALA A 15 -12.75 -22.26 -13.16
C ALA A 15 -13.89 -22.47 -14.18
N LYS A 16 -13.72 -23.39 -15.13
CA LYS A 16 -14.67 -23.59 -16.22
C LYS A 16 -16.05 -24.02 -15.69
N GLY A 17 -17.07 -23.25 -16.06
CA GLY A 17 -18.44 -23.50 -15.64
C GLY A 17 -18.72 -23.18 -14.17
N LYS A 18 -17.76 -22.65 -13.45
CA LYS A 18 -17.88 -22.35 -12.01
C LYS A 18 -18.34 -20.93 -11.77
N LYS A 19 -19.03 -20.74 -10.63
CA LYS A 19 -19.38 -19.42 -10.11
C LYS A 19 -18.20 -18.86 -9.35
N VAL A 20 -17.65 -17.77 -9.84
CA VAL A 20 -16.47 -17.11 -9.27
C VAL A 20 -16.88 -15.77 -8.67
N PHE A 21 -16.61 -15.58 -7.38
CA PHE A 21 -16.87 -14.35 -6.65
C PHE A 21 -15.56 -13.62 -6.46
N ILE A 22 -15.39 -12.46 -7.09
CA ILE A 22 -14.18 -11.64 -7.01
C ILE A 22 -14.42 -10.44 -6.10
N ARG A 23 -13.69 -10.36 -5.00
CA ARG A 23 -13.65 -9.17 -4.17
C ARG A 23 -12.55 -8.25 -4.71
N ALA A 24 -12.96 -7.24 -5.45
CA ALA A 24 -12.07 -6.24 -6.03
C ALA A 24 -11.98 -4.97 -5.15
N ASP A 25 -11.07 -4.09 -5.46
CA ASP A 25 -11.04 -2.72 -4.93
C ASP A 25 -11.40 -1.75 -6.06
N LEU A 26 -12.66 -1.33 -6.07
CA LEU A 26 -13.24 -0.40 -7.04
C LEU A 26 -13.64 0.92 -6.37
N ASN A 27 -13.05 1.20 -5.21
CA ASN A 27 -13.30 2.43 -4.45
C ASN A 27 -12.54 3.60 -5.09
N VAL A 28 -13.13 4.14 -6.16
CA VAL A 28 -12.56 5.22 -6.95
C VAL A 28 -13.09 6.58 -6.50
N PRO A 29 -12.30 7.67 -6.68
CA PRO A 29 -12.77 9.01 -6.38
C PRO A 29 -13.82 9.45 -7.40
N GLN A 30 -14.79 10.20 -6.91
CA GLN A 30 -15.87 10.78 -7.71
C GLN A 30 -15.98 12.27 -7.40
N ASP A 31 -16.42 13.06 -8.39
CA ASP A 31 -16.75 14.45 -8.18
C ASP A 31 -18.17 14.62 -7.57
N GLU A 32 -18.60 15.86 -7.37
CA GLU A 32 -19.91 16.17 -6.79
C GLU A 32 -21.08 15.63 -7.63
N SER A 33 -20.90 15.44 -8.95
CA SER A 33 -21.90 14.87 -9.84
C SER A 33 -21.93 13.34 -9.82
N GLY A 34 -21.00 12.70 -9.12
CA GLY A 34 -20.84 11.24 -9.11
C GLY A 34 -20.00 10.71 -10.26
N ALA A 35 -19.41 11.58 -11.09
CA ALA A 35 -18.53 11.15 -12.16
C ALA A 35 -17.17 10.69 -11.60
N ILE A 36 -16.66 9.58 -12.15
CA ILE A 36 -15.37 9.04 -11.77
C ILE A 36 -14.26 9.98 -12.25
N THR A 37 -13.43 10.47 -11.34
CA THR A 37 -12.32 11.39 -11.65
C THR A 37 -11.01 10.69 -11.94
N GLU A 38 -10.87 9.43 -11.47
CA GLU A 38 -9.67 8.63 -11.66
C GLU A 38 -10.06 7.15 -11.60
N ASP A 39 -9.65 6.35 -12.58
CA ASP A 39 -10.12 4.98 -12.78
C ASP A 39 -9.03 3.89 -12.63
N THR A 40 -7.88 4.21 -12.06
CA THR A 40 -6.74 3.28 -11.96
C THR A 40 -7.12 1.97 -11.27
N ARG A 41 -7.91 2.03 -10.20
CA ARG A 41 -8.35 0.81 -9.48
C ARG A 41 -9.26 -0.06 -10.31
N ILE A 42 -10.12 0.54 -11.12
CA ILE A 42 -11.00 -0.21 -12.03
C ILE A 42 -10.15 -0.93 -13.09
N ARG A 43 -9.20 -0.20 -13.69
CA ARG A 43 -8.27 -0.77 -14.68
C ARG A 43 -7.45 -1.92 -14.09
N ALA A 44 -6.97 -1.77 -12.86
CA ALA A 44 -6.19 -2.79 -12.16
C ALA A 44 -7.01 -4.06 -11.85
N SER A 45 -8.32 -3.94 -11.77
CA SER A 45 -9.23 -5.07 -11.51
C SER A 45 -9.62 -5.85 -12.77
N VAL A 46 -9.43 -5.28 -13.96
CA VAL A 46 -9.77 -5.92 -15.24
C VAL A 46 -9.05 -7.26 -15.46
N PRO A 47 -7.75 -7.41 -15.19
CA PRO A 47 -7.06 -8.67 -15.44
C PRO A 47 -7.68 -9.88 -14.72
N ALA A 48 -8.07 -9.76 -13.46
CA ALA A 48 -8.72 -10.85 -12.72
C ALA A 48 -10.08 -11.24 -13.33
N ILE A 49 -10.87 -10.24 -13.68
CA ILE A 49 -12.20 -10.45 -14.29
C ILE A 49 -12.05 -11.10 -15.66
N GLN A 50 -11.16 -10.59 -16.49
CA GLN A 50 -10.90 -11.12 -17.82
C GLN A 50 -10.37 -12.56 -17.75
N MET A 51 -9.48 -12.85 -16.79
CA MET A 51 -8.99 -14.20 -16.56
C MET A 51 -10.11 -15.17 -16.25
N ALA A 52 -11.05 -14.78 -15.39
CA ALA A 52 -12.20 -15.61 -15.06
C ALA A 52 -13.12 -15.84 -16.28
N LEU A 53 -13.40 -14.79 -17.04
CA LEU A 53 -14.21 -14.87 -18.26
C LEU A 53 -13.56 -15.75 -19.32
N ASP A 54 -12.27 -15.58 -19.57
CA ASP A 54 -11.50 -16.35 -20.56
C ASP A 54 -11.43 -17.83 -20.20
N ASN A 55 -11.61 -18.18 -18.94
CA ASN A 55 -11.63 -19.55 -18.45
C ASN A 55 -13.06 -20.12 -18.27
N GLY A 56 -14.06 -19.44 -18.82
CA GLY A 56 -15.43 -19.95 -18.88
C GLY A 56 -16.19 -19.89 -17.57
N ALA A 57 -15.82 -19.02 -16.64
CA ALA A 57 -16.51 -18.85 -15.37
C ALA A 57 -17.77 -17.97 -15.49
N ALA A 58 -18.69 -18.15 -14.56
CA ALA A 58 -19.77 -17.21 -14.27
C ALA A 58 -19.25 -16.23 -13.22
N VAL A 59 -19.12 -14.94 -13.54
CA VAL A 59 -18.33 -13.99 -12.75
C VAL A 59 -19.20 -12.99 -12.00
N MET A 60 -19.02 -12.94 -10.69
CA MET A 60 -19.61 -11.95 -9.80
C MET A 60 -18.49 -11.11 -9.22
N VAL A 61 -18.59 -9.80 -9.33
CA VAL A 61 -17.59 -8.87 -8.79
C VAL A 61 -18.25 -7.95 -7.78
N THR A 62 -17.62 -7.70 -6.64
CA THR A 62 -18.08 -6.67 -5.71
C THR A 62 -16.92 -5.87 -5.15
N SER A 63 -17.26 -4.72 -4.61
CA SER A 63 -16.34 -3.81 -3.92
C SER A 63 -17.13 -2.94 -2.95
N HIS A 64 -16.43 -2.31 -2.05
CA HIS A 64 -16.96 -1.16 -1.34
C HIS A 64 -16.75 0.11 -2.19
N LEU A 65 -17.55 1.12 -1.92
CA LEU A 65 -17.40 2.49 -2.43
C LEU A 65 -17.75 3.45 -1.30
N GLY A 66 -16.81 4.34 -0.94
CA GLY A 66 -17.03 5.30 0.11
C GLY A 66 -17.27 4.67 1.49
N ARG A 67 -18.07 5.36 2.29
CA ARG A 67 -18.41 4.98 3.66
C ARG A 67 -19.92 5.06 3.89
N PRO A 68 -20.70 4.19 3.24
CA PRO A 68 -22.14 4.20 3.38
C PRO A 68 -22.56 3.78 4.79
N THR A 69 -23.79 4.15 5.17
CA THR A 69 -24.45 3.59 6.35
C THR A 69 -24.95 2.19 5.98
N GLU A 70 -24.62 1.19 6.80
CA GLU A 70 -25.12 -0.18 6.56
C GLU A 70 -26.66 -0.21 6.55
N GLY A 71 -27.21 -0.91 5.59
CA GLY A 71 -28.66 -1.01 5.39
C GLY A 71 -29.27 0.09 4.54
N GLU A 72 -28.49 1.11 4.16
CA GLU A 72 -28.97 2.26 3.39
C GLU A 72 -28.14 2.45 2.12
N LEU A 73 -28.78 2.31 0.97
CA LEU A 73 -28.17 2.61 -0.31
C LEU A 73 -28.65 3.97 -0.80
N THR A 74 -27.71 4.91 -0.90
CA THR A 74 -27.97 6.22 -1.52
C THR A 74 -27.36 6.24 -2.93
N PRO A 75 -27.80 7.14 -3.83
CA PRO A 75 -27.20 7.25 -5.17
C PRO A 75 -25.68 7.47 -5.16
N ALA A 76 -25.17 8.19 -4.15
CA ALA A 76 -23.72 8.44 -3.99
C ALA A 76 -22.94 7.18 -3.64
N ASP A 77 -23.60 6.19 -3.04
CA ASP A 77 -22.97 4.93 -2.61
C ASP A 77 -23.02 3.84 -3.70
N SER A 78 -23.74 4.09 -4.80
CA SER A 78 -23.95 3.07 -5.84
C SER A 78 -22.72 2.87 -6.72
N LEU A 79 -22.45 1.61 -7.04
CA LEU A 79 -21.42 1.21 -8.01
C LEU A 79 -21.90 1.36 -9.48
N ALA A 80 -23.04 1.99 -9.73
CA ALA A 80 -23.56 2.16 -11.10
C ALA A 80 -22.55 2.83 -12.05
N PRO A 81 -21.85 3.93 -11.68
CA PRO A 81 -20.82 4.50 -12.54
C PRO A 81 -19.65 3.55 -12.78
N VAL A 82 -19.29 2.75 -11.78
CA VAL A 82 -18.22 1.75 -11.88
C VAL A 82 -18.62 0.62 -12.84
N ALA A 83 -19.88 0.17 -12.79
CA ALA A 83 -20.41 -0.85 -13.71
C ALA A 83 -20.31 -0.37 -15.16
N GLN A 84 -20.65 0.88 -15.43
CA GLN A 84 -20.53 1.48 -16.76
C GLN A 84 -19.08 1.51 -17.23
N ARG A 85 -18.17 2.01 -16.41
CA ARG A 85 -16.75 2.12 -16.75
C ARG A 85 -16.10 0.74 -16.94
N LEU A 86 -16.45 -0.21 -16.08
CA LEU A 86 -15.98 -1.59 -16.19
C LEU A 86 -16.44 -2.22 -17.50
N GLY A 87 -17.69 -1.97 -17.89
CA GLY A 87 -18.25 -2.43 -19.17
C GLY A 87 -17.49 -1.88 -20.37
N GLU A 88 -17.15 -0.60 -20.35
CA GLU A 88 -16.32 0.03 -21.39
C GLU A 88 -14.96 -0.64 -21.52
N LEU A 89 -14.30 -0.91 -20.38
CA LEU A 89 -12.97 -1.53 -20.36
C LEU A 89 -12.99 -3.00 -20.79
N LEU A 90 -14.05 -3.72 -20.47
CA LEU A 90 -14.23 -5.13 -20.84
C LEU A 90 -14.84 -5.31 -22.25
N GLY A 91 -15.32 -4.23 -22.86
CA GLY A 91 -15.98 -4.28 -24.17
C GLY A 91 -17.31 -5.05 -24.15
N ARG A 92 -18.02 -5.05 -23.03
CA ARG A 92 -19.31 -5.72 -22.84
C ARG A 92 -20.14 -5.04 -21.76
N LYS A 93 -21.44 -5.29 -21.78
CA LYS A 93 -22.32 -4.82 -20.70
C LYS A 93 -22.02 -5.56 -19.41
N VAL A 94 -21.90 -4.82 -18.31
CA VAL A 94 -21.77 -5.34 -16.93
C VAL A 94 -23.01 -4.92 -16.15
N PRO A 95 -24.01 -5.78 -15.99
CA PRO A 95 -25.19 -5.46 -15.18
C PRO A 95 -24.83 -5.24 -13.72
N LEU A 96 -25.46 -4.24 -13.11
CA LEU A 96 -25.40 -4.01 -11.67
C LEU A 96 -26.53 -4.76 -10.99
N VAL A 97 -26.22 -5.58 -10.00
CA VAL A 97 -27.20 -6.40 -9.27
C VAL A 97 -27.33 -5.86 -7.85
N GLN A 98 -28.54 -5.43 -7.48
CA GLN A 98 -28.90 -5.02 -6.13
C GLN A 98 -29.45 -6.21 -5.34
N ASN A 99 -29.48 -6.12 -4.00
CA ASN A 99 -30.03 -7.15 -3.12
C ASN A 99 -29.53 -8.56 -3.44
N TRP A 100 -28.25 -8.67 -3.68
CA TRP A 100 -27.63 -9.88 -4.24
C TRP A 100 -27.30 -10.98 -3.23
N VAL A 101 -27.35 -10.68 -1.92
CA VAL A 101 -26.88 -11.60 -0.87
C VAL A 101 -27.65 -12.91 -0.85
N ASP A 102 -28.95 -12.88 -1.20
CA ASP A 102 -29.82 -14.06 -1.19
C ASP A 102 -29.86 -14.81 -2.53
N GLY A 103 -29.17 -14.34 -3.54
CA GLY A 103 -29.08 -15.02 -4.83
C GLY A 103 -28.63 -14.13 -5.97
N VAL A 104 -27.89 -14.71 -6.90
CA VAL A 104 -27.42 -14.03 -8.11
C VAL A 104 -27.61 -14.95 -9.31
N ASN A 105 -28.21 -14.41 -10.36
CA ASN A 105 -28.34 -15.14 -11.64
C ASN A 105 -27.24 -14.68 -12.58
N VAL A 106 -26.23 -15.52 -12.79
CA VAL A 106 -25.13 -15.31 -13.73
C VAL A 106 -24.72 -16.64 -14.34
N GLN A 107 -24.52 -16.65 -15.66
CA GLN A 107 -24.17 -17.86 -16.42
C GLN A 107 -22.68 -17.84 -16.80
N PRO A 108 -22.08 -19.01 -17.07
CA PRO A 108 -20.71 -19.07 -17.59
C PRO A 108 -20.52 -18.15 -18.81
N GLY A 109 -19.43 -17.37 -18.78
CA GLY A 109 -19.13 -16.35 -19.80
C GLY A 109 -19.76 -15.00 -19.56
N GLN A 110 -20.57 -14.86 -18.51
CA GLN A 110 -21.18 -13.59 -18.10
C GLN A 110 -20.47 -13.00 -16.89
N VAL A 111 -20.54 -11.67 -16.75
CA VAL A 111 -20.06 -10.94 -15.58
C VAL A 111 -21.13 -9.98 -15.09
N VAL A 112 -21.32 -9.94 -13.78
CA VAL A 112 -22.19 -8.97 -13.10
C VAL A 112 -21.41 -8.25 -12.01
N LEU A 113 -21.75 -6.98 -11.76
CA LEU A 113 -21.26 -6.22 -10.63
C LEU A 113 -22.31 -6.23 -9.53
N LEU A 114 -21.95 -6.73 -8.37
CA LEU A 114 -22.81 -6.75 -7.18
C LEU A 114 -22.69 -5.41 -6.46
N GLU A 115 -23.81 -4.80 -6.13
CA GLU A 115 -23.88 -3.47 -5.52
C GLU A 115 -23.05 -3.40 -4.25
N ASN A 116 -22.56 -2.21 -3.94
CA ASN A 116 -21.68 -1.86 -2.83
C ASN A 116 -21.80 -2.77 -1.61
N CYS A 117 -20.78 -3.57 -1.35
CA CYS A 117 -20.82 -4.60 -0.30
C CYS A 117 -20.95 -4.00 1.11
N ARG A 118 -20.52 -2.75 1.33
CA ARG A 118 -20.63 -2.07 2.63
C ARG A 118 -22.03 -1.61 2.98
N VAL A 119 -22.97 -1.69 2.05
CA VAL A 119 -24.39 -1.44 2.34
C VAL A 119 -25.04 -2.62 3.06
N ASN A 120 -24.45 -3.82 2.96
CA ASN A 120 -24.98 -5.00 3.63
C ASN A 120 -24.74 -4.95 5.15
N ASN A 121 -25.82 -5.16 5.91
CA ASN A 121 -25.70 -5.27 7.36
C ASN A 121 -24.80 -6.43 7.76
N GLY A 122 -23.79 -6.16 8.57
CA GLY A 122 -22.84 -7.16 9.03
C GLY A 122 -21.53 -7.23 8.25
N GLU A 123 -21.39 -6.48 7.14
CA GLU A 123 -20.16 -6.48 6.34
C GLU A 123 -18.94 -6.08 7.17
N LYS A 124 -18.98 -4.93 7.84
CA LYS A 124 -17.85 -4.43 8.63
C LYS A 124 -17.54 -5.29 9.85
N LYS A 125 -18.56 -5.93 10.40
CA LYS A 125 -18.44 -6.78 11.59
C LYS A 125 -18.00 -8.20 11.26
N ASN A 126 -17.77 -8.51 9.98
CA ASN A 126 -17.47 -9.87 9.54
C ASN A 126 -18.52 -10.88 10.03
N ASP A 127 -19.80 -10.53 9.89
CA ASP A 127 -20.91 -11.34 10.37
C ASP A 127 -20.92 -12.72 9.74
N GLU A 128 -21.01 -13.75 10.57
CA GLU A 128 -20.94 -15.14 10.11
C GLU A 128 -22.12 -15.52 9.20
N SER A 129 -23.32 -15.11 9.56
CA SER A 129 -24.51 -15.41 8.76
C SER A 129 -24.42 -14.79 7.37
N LEU A 130 -24.01 -13.52 7.28
CA LEU A 130 -23.77 -12.83 6.01
C LEU A 130 -22.67 -13.52 5.21
N SER A 131 -21.56 -13.87 5.85
CA SER A 131 -20.43 -14.54 5.21
C SER A 131 -20.82 -15.89 4.62
N ARG A 132 -21.62 -16.68 5.33
CA ARG A 132 -22.11 -17.97 4.85
C ARG A 132 -23.06 -17.81 3.66
N LYS A 133 -23.94 -16.82 3.68
CA LYS A 133 -24.83 -16.52 2.54
C LYS A 133 -24.04 -16.16 1.29
N MET A 134 -23.03 -15.30 1.43
CA MET A 134 -22.16 -14.90 0.31
C MET A 134 -21.34 -16.08 -0.21
N ALA A 135 -20.81 -16.91 0.68
CA ALA A 135 -20.05 -18.10 0.30
C ALA A 135 -20.91 -19.10 -0.49
N ALA A 136 -22.21 -19.19 -0.17
CA ALA A 136 -23.16 -20.05 -0.89
C ALA A 136 -23.45 -19.58 -2.33
N LEU A 137 -23.11 -18.34 -2.69
CA LEU A 137 -23.26 -17.82 -4.04
C LEU A 137 -22.20 -18.33 -5.03
N CYS A 138 -21.08 -18.86 -4.54
CA CYS A 138 -19.94 -19.17 -5.39
C CYS A 138 -19.33 -20.54 -5.12
N ASP A 139 -18.60 -21.02 -6.12
CA ASP A 139 -17.75 -22.21 -6.03
C ASP A 139 -16.30 -21.80 -5.67
N ILE A 140 -15.86 -20.65 -6.17
CA ILE A 140 -14.52 -20.11 -5.96
C ILE A 140 -14.65 -18.66 -5.54
N TYR A 141 -14.04 -18.35 -4.37
CA TYR A 141 -13.82 -16.99 -3.91
C TYR A 141 -12.43 -16.52 -4.31
N VAL A 142 -12.35 -15.29 -4.82
CA VAL A 142 -11.09 -14.64 -5.21
C VAL A 142 -10.98 -13.31 -4.49
N ASN A 143 -9.94 -13.15 -3.67
CA ASN A 143 -9.58 -11.84 -3.13
C ASN A 143 -8.55 -11.18 -4.05
N ASP A 144 -8.91 -10.04 -4.61
CA ASP A 144 -8.04 -9.26 -5.49
C ASP A 144 -7.92 -7.80 -5.01
N ALA A 145 -8.11 -7.58 -3.71
CA ALA A 145 -8.22 -6.26 -3.08
C ALA A 145 -7.19 -6.08 -1.96
N PHE A 146 -5.92 -5.83 -2.33
CA PHE A 146 -4.88 -5.60 -1.32
C PHE A 146 -5.17 -4.40 -0.43
N GLY A 147 -5.76 -3.32 -0.96
CA GLY A 147 -6.09 -2.12 -0.19
C GLY A 147 -6.99 -2.35 1.02
N THR A 148 -7.74 -3.44 1.05
CA THR A 148 -8.61 -3.83 2.17
C THR A 148 -8.15 -5.10 2.90
N ALA A 149 -6.98 -5.62 2.56
CA ALA A 149 -6.48 -6.88 3.12
C ALA A 149 -6.20 -6.81 4.63
N HIS A 150 -6.04 -5.61 5.18
CA HIS A 150 -5.83 -5.36 6.61
C HIS A 150 -7.13 -5.34 7.42
N ARG A 151 -8.28 -5.52 6.79
CA ARG A 151 -9.60 -5.50 7.44
C ARG A 151 -10.24 -6.88 7.41
N ALA A 152 -10.68 -7.37 8.56
CA ALA A 152 -11.46 -8.58 8.66
C ALA A 152 -12.96 -8.24 8.49
N GLU A 153 -13.40 -8.16 7.25
CA GLU A 153 -14.80 -7.88 6.88
C GLU A 153 -15.42 -9.12 6.22
N ALA A 154 -16.74 -9.15 6.05
CA ALA A 154 -17.41 -10.33 5.49
C ALA A 154 -16.91 -10.68 4.08
N THR A 155 -16.72 -9.68 3.19
CA THR A 155 -16.25 -9.94 1.82
C THR A 155 -14.74 -10.13 1.69
N THR A 156 -13.95 -9.83 2.72
CA THR A 156 -12.49 -9.98 2.69
C THR A 156 -11.98 -11.14 3.54
N TYR A 157 -12.73 -11.55 4.55
CA TYR A 157 -12.35 -12.61 5.48
C TYR A 157 -13.42 -13.70 5.59
N GLY A 158 -14.63 -13.34 6.02
CA GLY A 158 -15.67 -14.32 6.35
C GLY A 158 -16.08 -15.21 5.18
N ILE A 159 -16.28 -14.63 4.00
CA ILE A 159 -16.60 -15.40 2.80
C ILE A 159 -15.49 -16.41 2.46
N ALA A 160 -14.23 -16.04 2.65
CA ALA A 160 -13.10 -16.93 2.42
C ALA A 160 -13.08 -18.11 3.39
N GLN A 161 -13.63 -17.93 4.58
CA GLN A 161 -13.77 -18.99 5.58
C GLN A 161 -14.71 -20.12 5.12
N PHE A 162 -15.80 -19.76 4.44
CA PHE A 162 -16.90 -20.67 4.15
C PHE A 162 -17.05 -21.04 2.66
N ALA A 163 -16.40 -20.33 1.75
CA ALA A 163 -16.42 -20.68 0.33
C ALA A 163 -15.77 -22.05 0.09
N PRO A 164 -16.25 -22.83 -0.89
CA PRO A 164 -15.63 -24.13 -1.20
C PRO A 164 -14.15 -24.03 -1.51
N ILE A 165 -13.75 -23.02 -2.30
CA ILE A 165 -12.36 -22.71 -2.63
C ILE A 165 -12.12 -21.22 -2.36
N ALA A 166 -11.02 -20.88 -1.71
CA ALA A 166 -10.64 -19.49 -1.47
C ALA A 166 -9.23 -19.25 -2.02
N SER A 167 -9.07 -18.22 -2.85
CA SER A 167 -7.84 -17.96 -3.59
C SER A 167 -7.50 -16.47 -3.66
N ALA A 168 -6.25 -16.18 -4.00
CA ALA A 168 -5.77 -14.84 -4.30
C ALA A 168 -5.86 -14.58 -5.80
N GLY A 169 -6.40 -13.43 -6.16
CA GLY A 169 -6.36 -12.93 -7.54
C GLY A 169 -4.96 -12.46 -7.93
N PRO A 170 -4.76 -12.14 -9.21
CA PRO A 170 -3.42 -11.77 -9.70
C PRO A 170 -2.85 -10.51 -9.02
N LEU A 171 -3.68 -9.52 -8.71
CA LEU A 171 -3.23 -8.30 -8.03
C LEU A 171 -2.77 -8.61 -6.60
N LEU A 172 -3.55 -9.35 -5.84
CA LEU A 172 -3.20 -9.75 -4.47
C LEU A 172 -1.97 -10.68 -4.46
N ALA A 173 -1.89 -11.62 -5.38
CA ALA A 173 -0.75 -12.52 -5.51
C ALA A 173 0.54 -11.76 -5.81
N ALA A 174 0.50 -10.75 -6.67
CA ALA A 174 1.65 -9.89 -6.97
C ALA A 174 2.13 -9.12 -5.73
N GLU A 175 1.19 -8.59 -4.92
CA GLU A 175 1.52 -7.93 -3.65
C GLU A 175 2.19 -8.92 -2.67
N ILE A 176 1.65 -10.12 -2.54
CA ILE A 176 2.23 -11.16 -1.68
C ILE A 176 3.66 -11.50 -2.12
N ASP A 177 3.87 -11.69 -3.42
CA ASP A 177 5.20 -12.00 -3.96
C ASP A 177 6.21 -10.89 -3.71
N ALA A 178 5.79 -9.64 -3.95
CA ALA A 178 6.65 -8.48 -3.73
C ALA A 178 7.03 -8.31 -2.25
N LEU A 179 6.06 -8.46 -1.34
CA LEU A 179 6.28 -8.37 0.10
C LEU A 179 7.18 -9.51 0.61
N ASN A 180 6.99 -10.73 0.11
CA ASN A 180 7.86 -11.84 0.45
C ASN A 180 9.30 -11.61 -0.01
N GLN A 181 9.47 -11.14 -1.24
CA GLN A 181 10.79 -10.84 -1.80
C GLN A 181 11.50 -9.72 -1.03
N ALA A 182 10.75 -8.72 -0.58
CA ALA A 182 11.32 -7.58 0.13
C ALA A 182 11.62 -7.85 1.61
N LEU A 183 10.77 -8.62 2.30
CA LEU A 183 10.78 -8.72 3.76
C LEU A 183 11.06 -10.12 4.31
N ALA A 184 10.55 -11.17 3.67
CA ALA A 184 10.72 -12.54 4.16
C ALA A 184 12.07 -13.13 3.73
N SER A 185 12.49 -12.88 2.49
CA SER A 185 13.74 -13.41 1.93
C SER A 185 14.45 -12.33 1.11
N PRO A 186 14.83 -11.20 1.74
CA PRO A 186 15.44 -10.11 1.01
C PRO A 186 16.87 -10.45 0.58
N LYS A 187 17.23 -10.03 -0.62
CA LYS A 187 18.63 -9.94 -1.02
C LYS A 187 19.27 -8.78 -0.26
N ARG A 188 20.34 -9.07 0.44
CA ARG A 188 21.06 -8.10 1.27
C ARG A 188 22.09 -7.30 0.47
N PRO A 189 22.43 -6.05 0.85
CA PRO A 189 21.86 -5.31 1.98
C PRO A 189 20.39 -4.93 1.77
N LEU A 190 19.58 -5.03 2.83
CA LEU A 190 18.21 -4.54 2.87
C LEU A 190 18.21 -3.12 3.43
N VAL A 191 17.80 -2.17 2.62
CA VAL A 191 17.72 -0.75 2.99
C VAL A 191 16.27 -0.32 3.02
N ALA A 192 15.82 0.20 4.15
CA ALA A 192 14.50 0.81 4.25
C ALA A 192 14.60 2.32 4.36
N ILE A 193 13.63 3.02 3.78
CA ILE A 193 13.46 4.46 3.88
C ILE A 193 12.11 4.72 4.51
N VAL A 194 12.10 5.36 5.67
CA VAL A 194 10.89 5.75 6.40
C VAL A 194 10.90 7.25 6.61
N GLY A 195 10.13 7.96 5.81
CA GLY A 195 9.94 9.40 5.93
C GLY A 195 8.57 9.74 6.48
N GLY A 196 8.44 10.93 7.04
CA GLY A 196 7.19 11.42 7.58
C GLY A 196 7.39 12.50 8.62
N SER A 197 6.30 13.07 9.11
CA SER A 197 6.35 14.17 10.06
C SER A 197 6.59 13.74 11.51
N LYS A 198 6.11 12.56 11.89
CA LYS A 198 6.05 12.14 13.30
C LYS A 198 6.54 10.71 13.51
N VAL A 199 7.44 10.53 14.47
CA VAL A 199 7.85 9.21 14.98
C VAL A 199 6.65 8.45 15.55
N SER A 200 5.77 9.13 16.29
CA SER A 200 4.60 8.53 16.95
C SER A 200 3.69 7.79 15.99
N THR A 201 3.54 8.28 14.76
CA THR A 201 2.69 7.63 13.75
C THR A 201 3.36 6.43 13.07
N LYS A 202 4.68 6.32 13.14
CA LYS A 202 5.46 5.28 12.45
C LYS A 202 6.39 4.50 13.38
N LEU A 203 6.23 4.65 14.69
CA LEU A 203 7.12 4.00 15.68
C LEU A 203 7.13 2.48 15.52
N THR A 204 5.97 1.85 15.35
CA THR A 204 5.85 0.40 15.17
C THR A 204 6.56 -0.06 13.90
N ILE A 205 6.47 0.72 12.81
CA ILE A 205 7.21 0.44 11.56
C ILE A 205 8.72 0.52 11.81
N LEU A 206 9.18 1.59 12.46
CA LEU A 206 10.60 1.78 12.77
C LEU A 206 11.15 0.65 13.64
N GLN A 207 10.40 0.25 14.66
CA GLN A 207 10.78 -0.86 15.54
C GLN A 207 10.81 -2.20 14.80
N SER A 208 9.80 -2.48 13.97
CA SER A 208 9.73 -3.72 13.19
C SER A 208 10.88 -3.80 12.19
N LEU A 209 11.17 -2.72 11.48
CA LEU A 209 12.26 -2.68 10.50
C LEU A 209 13.64 -2.72 11.17
N ALA A 210 13.79 -2.18 12.38
CA ALA A 210 15.04 -2.21 13.12
C ALA A 210 15.59 -3.63 13.34
N ASP A 211 14.71 -4.62 13.38
CA ASP A 211 15.10 -6.03 13.55
C ASP A 211 15.46 -6.72 12.23
N LYS A 212 15.22 -6.08 11.08
CA LYS A 212 15.30 -6.71 9.75
C LYS A 212 16.31 -6.08 8.82
N VAL A 213 16.45 -4.76 8.84
CA VAL A 213 17.20 -4.00 7.83
C VAL A 213 18.68 -3.88 8.18
N ASP A 214 19.51 -3.68 7.16
CA ASP A 214 20.93 -3.37 7.30
C ASP A 214 21.16 -1.87 7.41
N GLN A 215 20.26 -1.07 6.83
CA GLN A 215 20.24 0.39 6.98
C GLN A 215 18.81 0.87 7.05
N LEU A 216 18.55 1.80 7.95
CA LEU A 216 17.27 2.49 8.10
C LEU A 216 17.47 3.98 7.86
N ILE A 217 17.10 4.43 6.66
CA ILE A 217 17.12 5.86 6.30
C ILE A 217 15.84 6.49 6.81
N VAL A 218 15.95 7.56 7.58
CA VAL A 218 14.82 8.31 8.10
C VAL A 218 14.74 9.68 7.42
N GLY A 219 13.52 10.22 7.27
CA GLY A 219 13.30 11.49 6.59
C GLY A 219 12.26 12.37 7.27
N GLY A 220 12.27 13.66 6.96
CA GLY A 220 11.31 14.63 7.45
C GLY A 220 11.40 14.88 8.96
N GLY A 221 10.27 15.08 9.62
CA GLY A 221 10.20 15.26 11.08
C GLY A 221 10.73 14.07 11.87
N ILE A 222 10.58 12.86 11.31
CA ILE A 222 11.19 11.65 11.88
C ILE A 222 12.70 11.80 11.96
N ALA A 223 13.35 12.20 10.85
CA ALA A 223 14.79 12.43 10.84
C ALA A 223 15.22 13.50 11.85
N ASN A 224 14.43 14.57 11.99
CA ASN A 224 14.72 15.64 12.97
C ASN A 224 14.70 15.10 14.40
N THR A 225 13.76 14.23 14.74
CA THR A 225 13.71 13.57 16.05
C THR A 225 14.93 12.67 16.26
N PHE A 226 15.35 11.91 15.25
CA PHE A 226 16.56 11.09 15.29
C PHE A 226 17.83 11.94 15.42
N MET A 227 17.90 13.08 14.72
CA MET A 227 19.04 14.03 14.86
C MET A 227 19.11 14.59 16.27
N LEU A 228 17.96 14.97 16.84
CA LEU A 228 17.89 15.43 18.25
C LEU A 228 18.37 14.32 19.20
N ALA A 229 17.93 13.09 18.97
CA ALA A 229 18.37 11.92 19.74
C ALA A 229 19.88 11.67 19.63
N ALA A 230 20.49 12.03 18.50
CA ALA A 230 21.94 11.95 18.28
C ALA A 230 22.72 13.15 18.86
N GLY A 231 22.04 14.10 19.49
CA GLY A 231 22.65 15.27 20.11
C GLY A 231 22.89 16.44 19.15
N LEU A 232 22.25 16.44 17.98
CA LEU A 232 22.38 17.52 17.00
C LEU A 232 21.34 18.62 17.24
N PRO A 233 21.68 19.89 16.93
CA PRO A 233 20.71 20.98 17.00
C PRO A 233 19.71 20.87 15.84
N ILE A 234 18.43 21.15 16.11
CA ILE A 234 17.40 21.12 15.10
C ILE A 234 16.61 22.43 14.98
N GLY A 235 16.96 23.46 15.77
CA GLY A 235 16.28 24.75 15.74
C GLY A 235 14.81 24.66 16.04
N LYS A 236 13.98 25.26 15.18
CA LYS A 236 12.51 25.21 15.25
C LYS A 236 11.90 24.08 14.41
N SER A 237 12.70 23.12 13.99
CA SER A 237 12.25 22.04 13.14
C SER A 237 11.14 21.20 13.77
N LEU A 238 10.24 20.69 12.94
CA LEU A 238 9.23 19.73 13.36
C LEU A 238 9.90 18.48 13.94
N ALA A 239 9.61 18.17 15.19
CA ALA A 239 10.14 17.01 15.89
C ALA A 239 9.25 16.64 17.07
N GLU A 240 9.51 15.48 17.64
CA GLU A 240 8.83 14.99 18.84
C GLU A 240 9.89 14.73 19.94
N PRO A 241 10.28 15.75 20.73
CA PRO A 241 11.29 15.59 21.78
C PRO A 241 10.96 14.51 22.80
N ASP A 242 9.67 14.26 23.06
CA ASP A 242 9.22 13.23 24.00
C ASP A 242 9.52 11.80 23.51
N LEU A 243 9.85 11.62 22.22
CA LEU A 243 10.14 10.32 21.62
C LEU A 243 11.63 10.11 21.32
N VAL A 244 12.50 10.95 21.85
CA VAL A 244 13.95 10.85 21.68
C VAL A 244 14.49 9.51 22.23
N ASP A 245 13.97 9.03 23.35
CA ASP A 245 14.40 7.75 23.92
C ASP A 245 14.01 6.56 23.03
N GLN A 246 12.84 6.61 22.41
CA GLN A 246 12.41 5.61 21.45
C GLN A 246 13.29 5.63 20.19
N ALA A 247 13.65 6.81 19.69
CA ALA A 247 14.57 6.95 18.56
C ALA A 247 15.97 6.38 18.90
N ARG A 248 16.48 6.64 20.08
CA ARG A 248 17.75 6.05 20.58
C ARG A 248 17.66 4.53 20.65
N ALA A 249 16.54 3.99 21.12
CA ALA A 249 16.33 2.55 21.20
C ALA A 249 16.34 1.90 19.81
N VAL A 250 15.75 2.52 18.81
CA VAL A 250 15.78 2.05 17.41
C VAL A 250 17.23 2.06 16.88
N MET A 251 17.96 3.15 17.09
CA MET A 251 19.37 3.24 16.67
C MET A 251 20.24 2.16 17.36
N ALA A 252 20.04 1.94 18.66
CA ALA A 252 20.76 0.93 19.43
C ALA A 252 20.45 -0.49 18.94
N ALA A 253 19.20 -0.79 18.63
CA ALA A 253 18.79 -2.09 18.11
C ALA A 253 19.46 -2.41 16.78
N LEU A 254 19.53 -1.45 15.87
CA LEU A 254 20.26 -1.61 14.60
C LEU A 254 21.76 -1.81 14.83
N LYS A 255 22.36 -0.96 15.64
CA LYS A 255 23.80 -1.03 15.94
C LYS A 255 24.20 -2.38 16.55
N ALA A 256 23.37 -2.93 17.43
CA ALA A 256 23.61 -4.24 18.05
C ALA A 256 23.68 -5.39 17.02
N ARG A 257 23.08 -5.22 15.86
CA ARG A 257 23.09 -6.18 14.77
C ARG A 257 24.11 -5.87 13.67
N GLY A 258 24.95 -4.84 13.86
CA GLY A 258 25.87 -4.36 12.82
C GLY A 258 25.20 -3.56 11.70
N ALA A 259 23.97 -3.11 11.93
CA ALA A 259 23.20 -2.24 11.04
C ALA A 259 23.29 -0.78 11.53
N GLU A 260 22.71 0.16 10.78
CA GLU A 260 22.80 1.58 11.15
C GLU A 260 21.58 2.39 10.72
N VAL A 261 21.39 3.53 11.39
CA VAL A 261 20.59 4.65 10.94
C VAL A 261 21.56 5.74 10.47
N PRO A 262 21.74 5.96 9.15
CA PRO A 262 22.61 7.03 8.68
C PRO A 262 22.02 8.40 9.06
N ILE A 263 22.69 9.12 9.95
CA ILE A 263 22.25 10.45 10.37
C ILE A 263 22.77 11.50 9.36
N PRO A 264 21.92 12.46 8.94
CA PRO A 264 22.36 13.51 8.03
C PRO A 264 23.57 14.27 8.55
N THR A 265 24.56 14.51 7.67
CA THR A 265 25.73 15.33 7.97
C THR A 265 25.57 16.77 7.53
N ASP A 266 24.66 17.00 6.59
CA ASP A 266 24.23 18.32 6.15
C ASP A 266 22.72 18.33 5.91
N VAL A 267 22.15 19.51 5.93
CA VAL A 267 20.72 19.75 5.82
C VAL A 267 20.45 21.00 4.98
N VAL A 268 19.23 21.12 4.50
CA VAL A 268 18.73 22.35 3.87
C VAL A 268 17.74 23.00 4.84
N THR A 269 18.02 24.24 5.20
CA THR A 269 17.22 24.99 6.17
C THR A 269 16.58 26.22 5.55
N ALA A 270 15.51 26.68 6.18
CA ALA A 270 14.91 27.97 5.93
C ALA A 270 14.39 28.58 7.24
N LYS A 271 14.12 29.88 7.24
CA LYS A 271 13.54 30.56 8.41
C LYS A 271 12.03 30.44 8.46
N GLU A 272 11.39 30.13 7.30
CA GLU A 272 9.95 30.03 7.14
C GLU A 272 9.60 28.85 6.26
N PHE A 273 8.44 28.26 6.51
CA PHE A 273 7.87 27.18 5.69
C PHE A 273 6.98 27.80 4.61
N LYS A 274 7.56 28.08 3.44
CA LYS A 274 6.83 28.63 2.28
C LYS A 274 7.54 28.31 0.97
N PRO A 275 6.82 28.35 -0.18
CA PRO A 275 7.37 27.93 -1.48
C PRO A 275 8.58 28.75 -1.96
N ASP A 276 8.67 30.00 -1.57
CA ASP A 276 9.76 30.94 -1.95
C ASP A 276 10.74 31.21 -0.81
N ALA A 277 10.76 30.37 0.22
CA ALA A 277 11.70 30.53 1.32
C ALA A 277 13.14 30.44 0.85
N ALA A 278 14.00 31.30 1.40
CA ALA A 278 15.43 31.27 1.15
C ALA A 278 16.06 30.02 1.77
N ALA A 279 16.46 29.08 0.92
CA ALA A 279 17.09 27.83 1.36
C ALA A 279 18.59 28.00 1.59
N GLN A 280 19.08 27.44 2.69
CA GLN A 280 20.52 27.40 3.00
C GLN A 280 20.96 25.97 3.28
N VAL A 281 22.06 25.56 2.66
CA VAL A 281 22.74 24.32 2.99
C VAL A 281 23.64 24.55 4.19
N LYS A 282 23.46 23.75 5.22
CA LYS A 282 24.26 23.86 6.46
C LYS A 282 24.78 22.49 6.89
N ALA A 283 25.94 22.45 7.50
CA ALA A 283 26.36 21.28 8.27
C ALA A 283 25.33 21.02 9.38
N ALA A 284 25.06 19.77 9.69
CA ALA A 284 24.04 19.40 10.66
C ALA A 284 24.26 19.99 12.04
N GLN A 285 25.53 20.14 12.47
CA GLN A 285 25.91 20.73 13.75
C GLN A 285 25.75 22.26 13.79
N ASN A 286 25.53 22.91 12.65
CA ASN A 286 25.48 24.38 12.55
C ASN A 286 24.06 24.92 12.37
N VAL A 287 23.05 24.10 12.62
CA VAL A 287 21.62 24.52 12.55
C VAL A 287 21.38 25.56 13.67
N ALA A 288 20.82 26.72 13.27
CA ALA A 288 20.54 27.81 14.22
C ALA A 288 19.21 27.60 14.95
N LEU A 289 19.02 28.31 16.06
CA LEU A 289 17.80 28.19 16.87
C LEU A 289 16.52 28.56 16.14
N ASP A 290 16.61 29.42 15.12
CA ASP A 290 15.46 29.86 14.30
C ASP A 290 15.39 29.17 12.94
N ASP A 291 16.19 28.13 12.71
CA ASP A 291 16.15 27.36 11.49
C ASP A 291 15.04 26.28 11.51
N LEU A 292 14.45 26.06 10.33
CA LEU A 292 13.62 24.89 10.03
C LEU A 292 14.42 23.98 9.10
N ILE A 293 14.62 22.72 9.47
CA ILE A 293 15.20 21.72 8.58
C ILE A 293 14.07 21.21 7.67
N LEU A 294 14.21 21.42 6.37
CA LEU A 294 13.17 21.09 5.38
C LEU A 294 13.63 20.05 4.34
N ASP A 295 14.91 19.70 4.34
CA ASP A 295 15.45 18.62 3.49
C ASP A 295 16.80 18.15 4.04
N ILE A 296 17.22 16.96 3.61
CA ILE A 296 18.63 16.56 3.78
C ILE A 296 19.50 17.37 2.83
N GLY A 297 20.75 17.59 3.20
CA GLY A 297 21.70 18.32 2.36
C GLY A 297 22.21 17.48 1.20
N PRO A 298 22.87 18.13 0.22
CA PRO A 298 23.38 17.46 -0.97
C PRO A 298 24.45 16.40 -0.69
N ASP A 299 25.31 16.59 0.29
CA ASP A 299 26.34 15.60 0.65
C ASP A 299 25.70 14.34 1.26
N THR A 300 24.73 14.51 2.15
CA THR A 300 23.94 13.42 2.70
C THR A 300 23.19 12.68 1.60
N ALA A 301 22.52 13.40 0.71
CA ALA A 301 21.78 12.81 -0.41
C ALA A 301 22.70 11.97 -1.32
N ALA A 302 23.89 12.49 -1.66
CA ALA A 302 24.85 11.77 -2.49
C ALA A 302 25.37 10.50 -1.80
N ARG A 303 25.64 10.55 -0.51
CA ARG A 303 26.07 9.39 0.29
C ARG A 303 24.98 8.32 0.34
N LEU A 304 23.74 8.70 0.60
CA LEU A 304 22.61 7.79 0.63
C LEU A 304 22.33 7.18 -0.75
N ALA A 305 22.44 7.98 -1.81
CA ALA A 305 22.33 7.50 -3.20
C ALA A 305 23.38 6.42 -3.50
N ALA A 306 24.62 6.60 -3.06
CA ALA A 306 25.67 5.60 -3.23
C ALA A 306 25.36 4.30 -2.48
N GLN A 307 24.79 4.38 -1.29
CA GLN A 307 24.36 3.23 -0.51
C GLN A 307 23.21 2.49 -1.18
N LEU A 308 22.24 3.20 -1.75
CA LEU A 308 21.11 2.61 -2.48
C LEU A 308 21.55 1.88 -3.73
N LYS A 309 22.58 2.32 -4.42
CA LYS A 309 23.17 1.62 -5.56
C LYS A 309 23.76 0.25 -5.20
N LYS A 310 24.23 0.11 -3.97
CA LYS A 310 24.83 -1.14 -3.46
C LYS A 310 23.82 -2.04 -2.77
N ALA A 311 22.59 -1.57 -2.56
CA ALA A 311 21.54 -2.36 -1.92
C ALA A 311 21.17 -3.59 -2.76
N GLY A 312 20.74 -4.65 -2.08
CA GLY A 312 20.09 -5.79 -2.71
C GLY A 312 18.58 -5.66 -2.77
N THR A 313 18.02 -5.03 -1.74
CA THR A 313 16.57 -4.78 -1.61
C THR A 313 16.34 -3.42 -0.99
N ILE A 314 15.34 -2.69 -1.50
CA ILE A 314 14.96 -1.38 -1.01
C ILE A 314 13.45 -1.37 -0.67
N VAL A 315 13.12 -0.94 0.53
CA VAL A 315 11.74 -0.68 0.97
C VAL A 315 11.58 0.82 1.16
N TRP A 316 10.71 1.45 0.38
CA TRP A 316 10.57 2.90 0.37
C TRP A 316 9.18 3.34 0.81
N ASN A 317 9.12 4.04 1.94
CA ASN A 317 7.91 4.64 2.49
C ASN A 317 8.21 6.04 3.02
N GLY A 318 7.90 7.04 2.22
CA GLY A 318 7.94 8.44 2.60
C GLY A 318 9.16 9.23 2.10
N PRO A 319 9.01 10.55 2.01
CA PRO A 319 10.04 11.46 1.53
C PRO A 319 11.09 11.77 2.61
N VAL A 320 12.22 12.32 2.20
CA VAL A 320 13.29 12.77 3.10
C VAL A 320 13.36 14.29 3.28
N GLY A 321 12.41 14.99 2.71
CA GLY A 321 12.25 16.44 2.82
C GLY A 321 10.91 16.89 2.28
N VAL A 322 10.68 18.20 2.28
CA VAL A 322 9.43 18.80 1.78
C VAL A 322 9.53 18.95 0.25
N PHE A 323 9.47 17.84 -0.46
CA PHE A 323 9.74 17.78 -1.89
C PHE A 323 8.68 18.50 -2.75
N GLU A 324 7.52 18.81 -2.19
CA GLU A 324 6.48 19.60 -2.85
C GLU A 324 6.93 21.04 -3.10
N LEU A 325 7.89 21.53 -2.32
CA LEU A 325 8.45 22.87 -2.44
C LEU A 325 9.82 22.80 -3.15
N ALA A 326 9.95 23.43 -4.29
CA ALA A 326 11.13 23.36 -5.16
C ALA A 326 12.49 23.56 -4.42
N PRO A 327 12.66 24.51 -3.47
CA PRO A 327 13.93 24.68 -2.77
C PRO A 327 14.34 23.49 -1.90
N PHE A 328 13.40 22.59 -1.57
CA PHE A 328 13.59 21.50 -0.62
C PHE A 328 13.32 20.12 -1.24
N GLU A 329 13.38 20.01 -2.58
CA GLU A 329 13.10 18.74 -3.27
C GLU A 329 14.34 17.89 -3.53
N ASN A 330 15.54 18.45 -3.48
CA ASN A 330 16.74 17.77 -3.96
C ASN A 330 17.01 16.44 -3.25
N GLY A 331 16.79 16.34 -1.96
CA GLY A 331 16.99 15.11 -1.21
C GLY A 331 16.09 13.98 -1.71
N THR A 332 14.80 14.20 -1.75
CA THR A 332 13.82 13.21 -2.23
C THR A 332 14.02 12.88 -3.70
N LYS A 333 14.31 13.88 -4.54
CA LYS A 333 14.61 13.67 -5.96
C LYS A 333 15.85 12.80 -6.16
N THR A 334 16.92 13.07 -5.43
CA THR A 334 18.16 12.29 -5.50
C THR A 334 17.94 10.84 -5.06
N ILE A 335 17.22 10.63 -3.95
CA ILE A 335 16.86 9.30 -3.45
C ILE A 335 15.98 8.56 -4.49
N ALA A 336 14.97 9.21 -5.02
CA ALA A 336 14.07 8.63 -6.02
C ALA A 336 14.82 8.15 -7.26
N LYS A 337 15.69 9.00 -7.79
CA LYS A 337 16.52 8.65 -8.96
C LYS A 337 17.53 7.55 -8.66
N ALA A 338 18.09 7.53 -7.46
CA ALA A 338 19.00 6.47 -7.03
C ALA A 338 18.29 5.12 -6.92
N ILE A 339 17.06 5.08 -6.41
CA ILE A 339 16.22 3.88 -6.36
C ILE A 339 15.94 3.39 -7.77
N ALA A 340 15.53 4.28 -8.67
CA ALA A 340 15.25 3.97 -10.07
C ALA A 340 16.46 3.38 -10.80
N ALA A 341 17.65 3.88 -10.52
CA ALA A 341 18.90 3.43 -11.14
C ALA A 341 19.55 2.24 -10.44
N SER A 342 19.08 1.85 -9.25
CA SER A 342 19.67 0.75 -8.48
C SER A 342 19.32 -0.61 -9.10
N PRO A 343 20.27 -1.57 -9.11
CA PRO A 343 19.96 -2.96 -9.48
C PRO A 343 19.16 -3.71 -8.42
N ALA A 344 18.93 -3.11 -7.24
CA ALA A 344 18.16 -3.71 -6.16
C ALA A 344 16.70 -3.95 -6.57
N PHE A 345 16.09 -4.97 -6.00
CA PHE A 345 14.62 -5.06 -6.00
C PHE A 345 14.08 -3.97 -5.07
N SER A 346 13.20 -3.12 -5.58
CA SER A 346 12.58 -2.04 -4.80
C SER A 346 11.08 -2.22 -4.70
N ILE A 347 10.55 -1.99 -3.49
CA ILE A 347 9.11 -1.90 -3.23
C ILE A 347 8.83 -0.55 -2.60
N ALA A 348 7.81 0.13 -3.11
CA ALA A 348 7.39 1.43 -2.62
C ALA A 348 5.90 1.45 -2.30
N GLY A 349 5.52 2.19 -1.29
CA GLY A 349 4.12 2.36 -0.92
C GLY A 349 3.90 3.57 -0.02
N GLY A 350 2.62 3.97 0.08
CA GLY A 350 2.20 5.17 0.78
C GLY A 350 1.96 6.36 -0.16
N GLY A 351 1.02 7.22 0.21
CA GLY A 351 0.57 8.32 -0.66
C GLY A 351 1.68 9.28 -1.07
N ASP A 352 2.50 9.73 -0.13
CA ASP A 352 3.61 10.65 -0.40
C ASP A 352 4.68 10.01 -1.28
N THR A 353 4.92 8.71 -1.11
CA THR A 353 5.86 7.96 -1.93
C THR A 353 5.38 7.88 -3.38
N LEU A 354 4.11 7.58 -3.58
CA LEU A 354 3.50 7.53 -4.92
C LEU A 354 3.53 8.91 -5.58
N ALA A 355 3.30 9.98 -4.81
CA ALA A 355 3.41 11.35 -5.32
C ALA A 355 4.83 11.67 -5.79
N ALA A 356 5.85 11.25 -5.05
CA ALA A 356 7.25 11.43 -5.46
C ALA A 356 7.58 10.61 -6.72
N ILE A 357 7.12 9.38 -6.80
CA ILE A 357 7.28 8.52 -7.98
C ILE A 357 6.69 9.18 -9.21
N ALA A 358 5.47 9.71 -9.11
CA ALA A 358 4.80 10.41 -10.20
C ALA A 358 5.55 11.69 -10.58
N LYS A 359 5.94 12.49 -9.60
CA LYS A 359 6.66 13.76 -9.84
C LYS A 359 7.96 13.57 -10.61
N TYR A 360 8.70 12.52 -10.30
CA TYR A 360 10.01 12.27 -10.91
C TYR A 360 9.96 11.25 -12.06
N GLY A 361 8.77 10.76 -12.43
CA GLY A 361 8.56 9.92 -13.60
C GLY A 361 9.27 8.57 -13.55
N ILE A 362 9.40 7.96 -12.38
CA ILE A 362 10.15 6.72 -12.15
C ILE A 362 9.26 5.49 -11.95
N ASP A 363 7.98 5.57 -12.25
CA ASP A 363 7.02 4.49 -12.02
C ASP A 363 7.40 3.16 -12.67
N LYS A 364 8.07 3.20 -13.83
CA LYS A 364 8.53 2.01 -14.53
C LYS A 364 9.84 1.44 -14.01
N ASP A 365 10.56 2.20 -13.20
CA ASP A 365 11.89 1.85 -12.70
C ASP A 365 11.87 1.32 -11.26
N VAL A 366 10.75 1.46 -10.56
CA VAL A 366 10.54 0.87 -9.24
C VAL A 366 10.07 -0.57 -9.42
N GLY A 367 10.69 -1.50 -8.69
CA GLY A 367 10.41 -2.93 -8.84
C GLY A 367 8.96 -3.31 -8.60
N TYR A 368 8.35 -2.76 -7.55
CA TYR A 368 6.94 -2.92 -7.27
C TYR A 368 6.39 -1.69 -6.53
N ILE A 369 5.26 -1.18 -7.00
CA ILE A 369 4.54 -0.07 -6.34
C ILE A 369 3.29 -0.65 -5.70
N SER A 370 3.22 -0.62 -4.37
CA SER A 370 2.09 -1.16 -3.62
C SER A 370 0.80 -0.39 -3.90
N THR A 371 -0.28 -1.12 -4.11
CA THR A 371 -1.62 -0.57 -4.37
C THR A 371 -2.39 -0.25 -3.09
N GLY A 372 -1.92 -0.71 -1.92
CA GLY A 372 -2.62 -0.57 -0.65
C GLY A 372 -1.88 0.22 0.40
N GLY A 373 -2.14 1.52 0.53
CA GLY A 373 -1.45 2.38 1.49
C GLY A 373 -1.49 1.86 2.93
N GLY A 374 -2.69 1.72 3.51
CA GLY A 374 -2.87 1.26 4.89
C GLY A 374 -2.43 -0.19 5.11
N ALA A 375 -2.77 -1.07 4.19
CA ALA A 375 -2.36 -2.47 4.26
C ALA A 375 -0.84 -2.62 4.15
N PHE A 376 -0.21 -1.88 3.25
CA PHE A 376 1.25 -1.86 3.11
C PHE A 376 1.94 -1.42 4.41
N LEU A 377 1.46 -0.35 5.04
CA LEU A 377 1.99 0.12 6.31
C LEU A 377 1.86 -0.91 7.42
N GLU A 378 0.73 -1.61 7.50
CA GLU A 378 0.54 -2.67 8.50
C GLU A 378 1.48 -3.86 8.29
N VAL A 379 1.80 -4.21 7.06
CA VAL A 379 2.84 -5.21 6.77
C VAL A 379 4.21 -4.74 7.26
N LEU A 380 4.55 -3.48 7.03
CA LEU A 380 5.80 -2.89 7.53
C LEU A 380 5.85 -2.87 9.06
N GLU A 381 4.71 -2.77 9.72
CA GLU A 381 4.59 -2.89 11.19
C GLU A 381 4.82 -4.32 11.71
N GLY A 382 4.96 -5.28 10.82
CA GLY A 382 5.14 -6.69 11.18
C GLY A 382 3.84 -7.44 11.45
N LYS A 383 2.69 -6.86 11.14
CA LYS A 383 1.38 -7.49 11.33
C LYS A 383 1.10 -8.49 10.22
N THR A 384 0.41 -9.59 10.57
CA THR A 384 -0.19 -10.49 9.60
C THR A 384 -1.56 -9.94 9.20
N LEU A 385 -1.75 -9.69 7.91
CA LEU A 385 -3.02 -9.15 7.43
C LEU A 385 -4.13 -10.21 7.49
N PRO A 386 -5.35 -9.87 7.94
CA PRO A 386 -6.45 -10.82 8.02
C PRO A 386 -6.74 -11.57 6.72
N ALA A 387 -6.75 -10.88 5.58
CA ALA A 387 -6.99 -11.52 4.27
C ALA A 387 -5.88 -12.54 3.93
N PHE A 388 -4.64 -12.26 4.26
CA PHE A 388 -3.53 -13.21 4.05
C PHE A 388 -3.66 -14.40 4.99
N GLU A 389 -3.98 -14.15 6.25
CA GLU A 389 -4.17 -15.19 7.26
C GLU A 389 -5.21 -16.22 6.83
N ILE A 390 -6.39 -15.75 6.42
CA ILE A 390 -7.47 -16.68 6.04
C ILE A 390 -7.13 -17.45 4.77
N LEU A 391 -6.50 -16.82 3.78
CA LEU A 391 -6.10 -17.50 2.55
C LEU A 391 -5.01 -18.56 2.82
N GLN A 392 -4.09 -18.29 3.74
CA GLN A 392 -3.09 -19.28 4.15
C GLN A 392 -3.73 -20.46 4.87
N LYS A 393 -4.66 -20.23 5.79
CA LYS A 393 -5.41 -21.28 6.47
C LYS A 393 -6.16 -22.16 5.48
N ARG A 394 -6.79 -21.56 4.46
CA ARG A 394 -7.54 -22.30 3.45
C ARG A 394 -6.63 -23.06 2.47
N ALA A 395 -5.39 -22.63 2.27
CA ALA A 395 -4.42 -23.35 1.45
C ALA A 395 -3.81 -24.56 2.19
N ALA A 396 -3.80 -24.53 3.51
CA ALA A 396 -3.22 -25.61 4.33
C ALA A 396 -4.19 -26.79 4.56
N GLY A 397 -5.47 -26.61 4.25
CA GLY A 397 -6.52 -27.62 4.46
C GLY A 397 -7.86 -27.02 4.60
#